data_e7ffb68f056261b1edf782699796ffe9
#
_entry.id   e7ffb68f056261b1edf782699796ffe9
#
_cell.length_a   1.000
_cell.length_b   1.000
_cell.length_c   1.000
_cell.angle_alpha   90.00
_cell.angle_beta   90.00
_cell.angle_gamma   90.00
#
_symmetry.space_group_name_H-M   'P 1'
#
loop_
_entity.id
_entity.type
_entity.pdbx_description
1 polymer ?
#
loop_
_entity_poly.entity_id
_entity_poly.type
_entity_poly.pdbx_seq_one_letter_code
_entity_poly.pdbx_strand_id
1 'polypeptide(L)'
;AVMIFETHAHYDDESFNDNREALIRSLPEKGIGRIINVGASIETTKTTLELAAKYDYIYAAVGVHPSDISGLNEETFAWLKEQASLPKTVAIGEIGLDYYWDKEPEVQNAQRYWFRRQMELARETNLPVIIHSRDAAADTMEVMKAVHAEEIPGVIHCYSYSREMAQEFIKMGYYIGVGGVVTFKNAKKLKETVEAIPLERSEERRVG
;
A
#
# COMPACT_ATOMS: atom_id res chain seq x y z
N ALA A 1 6.07 -27.05 -6.14
CA ALA A 1 6.31 -25.73 -6.72
C ALA A 1 6.07 -24.67 -5.65
N VAL A 2 6.97 -23.71 -5.51
CA VAL A 2 6.78 -22.57 -4.60
C VAL A 2 5.72 -21.68 -5.22
N MET A 3 4.62 -21.46 -4.48
CA MET A 3 3.55 -20.60 -4.91
C MET A 3 3.90 -19.15 -4.54
N ILE A 4 3.83 -18.24 -5.49
CA ILE A 4 4.07 -16.81 -5.26
C ILE A 4 2.78 -16.17 -4.75
N PHE A 5 2.90 -15.35 -3.71
CA PHE A 5 1.87 -14.46 -3.25
C PHE A 5 2.24 -13.02 -3.68
N GLU A 6 1.51 -12.47 -4.64
CA GLU A 6 1.67 -11.08 -5.08
C GLU A 6 0.94 -10.16 -4.11
N THR A 7 1.67 -9.43 -3.28
CA THR A 7 1.08 -8.62 -2.21
C THR A 7 0.72 -7.19 -2.64
N HIS A 8 1.12 -6.77 -3.84
CA HIS A 8 0.81 -5.42 -4.32
C HIS A 8 0.72 -5.37 -5.85
N ALA A 9 -0.46 -5.39 -6.38
CA ALA A 9 -0.73 -5.31 -7.81
C ALA A 9 -1.81 -4.27 -8.13
N HIS A 10 -1.78 -3.78 -9.36
CA HIS A 10 -2.76 -2.85 -9.92
C HIS A 10 -3.22 -3.37 -11.29
N TYR A 11 -3.78 -4.57 -11.33
CA TYR A 11 -4.25 -5.18 -12.59
C TYR A 11 -5.49 -4.50 -13.18
N ASP A 12 -6.10 -3.58 -12.44
CA ASP A 12 -7.16 -2.68 -12.92
C ASP A 12 -6.64 -1.49 -13.72
N ASP A 13 -5.32 -1.24 -13.73
CA ASP A 13 -4.70 -0.14 -14.47
C ASP A 13 -5.02 -0.20 -15.97
N GLU A 14 -5.15 0.98 -16.58
CA GLU A 14 -5.47 1.12 -18.01
C GLU A 14 -4.45 0.44 -18.94
N SER A 15 -3.20 0.32 -18.52
CA SER A 15 -2.17 -0.38 -19.27
C SER A 15 -2.50 -1.85 -19.56
N PHE A 16 -3.41 -2.44 -18.80
CA PHE A 16 -3.88 -3.81 -18.98
C PHE A 16 -5.18 -3.94 -19.77
N ASN A 17 -5.79 -2.85 -20.22
CA ASN A 17 -7.11 -2.87 -20.86
C ASN A 17 -7.25 -3.88 -22.00
N ASP A 18 -6.21 -4.03 -22.83
CA ASP A 18 -6.25 -4.89 -24.01
C ASP A 18 -6.09 -6.38 -23.67
N ASN A 19 -5.47 -6.74 -22.55
CA ASN A 19 -5.10 -8.11 -22.24
C ASN A 19 -5.38 -8.54 -20.79
N ARG A 20 -6.03 -7.71 -20.00
CA ARG A 20 -6.24 -7.93 -18.55
C ARG A 20 -6.78 -9.31 -18.23
N GLU A 21 -7.86 -9.72 -18.86
CA GLU A 21 -8.49 -11.00 -18.57
C GLU A 21 -7.57 -12.18 -18.90
N ALA A 22 -6.97 -12.16 -20.08
CA ALA A 22 -6.02 -13.21 -20.50
C ALA A 22 -4.80 -13.28 -19.57
N LEU A 23 -4.26 -12.12 -19.18
CA LEU A 23 -3.14 -12.04 -18.27
C LEU A 23 -3.52 -12.63 -16.90
N ILE A 24 -4.59 -12.15 -16.28
CA ILE A 24 -5.00 -12.61 -14.94
C ILE A 24 -5.28 -14.11 -14.93
N ARG A 25 -5.96 -14.65 -15.94
CA ARG A 25 -6.23 -16.08 -16.05
C ARG A 25 -4.97 -16.94 -16.21
N SER A 26 -3.88 -16.35 -16.73
CA SER A 26 -2.60 -17.06 -16.90
C SER A 26 -1.74 -17.10 -15.64
N LEU A 27 -2.01 -16.27 -14.63
CA LEU A 27 -1.16 -16.10 -13.45
C LEU A 27 -1.03 -17.37 -12.59
N PRO A 28 -2.10 -18.14 -12.32
CA PRO A 28 -1.97 -19.38 -11.57
C PRO A 28 -1.04 -20.40 -12.22
N GLU A 29 -1.08 -20.53 -13.55
CA GLU A 29 -0.21 -21.43 -14.31
C GLU A 29 1.27 -21.00 -14.23
N LYS A 30 1.52 -19.72 -14.01
CA LYS A 30 2.85 -19.14 -13.79
C LYS A 30 3.32 -19.23 -12.33
N GLY A 31 2.58 -19.90 -11.48
CA GLY A 31 2.91 -20.11 -10.07
C GLY A 31 2.46 -18.98 -9.14
N ILE A 32 1.66 -18.03 -9.60
CA ILE A 32 1.08 -16.98 -8.75
C ILE A 32 -0.26 -17.48 -8.22
N GLY A 33 -0.32 -17.79 -6.93
CA GLY A 33 -1.48 -18.43 -6.33
C GLY A 33 -2.44 -17.47 -5.64
N ARG A 34 -1.96 -16.31 -5.21
CA ARG A 34 -2.79 -15.27 -4.57
C ARG A 34 -2.28 -13.90 -4.93
N ILE A 35 -3.20 -12.96 -5.04
CA ILE A 35 -2.91 -11.58 -5.44
C ILE A 35 -3.71 -10.64 -4.53
N ILE A 36 -3.07 -9.61 -4.02
CA ILE A 36 -3.76 -8.44 -3.46
C ILE A 36 -3.69 -7.35 -4.52
N ASN A 37 -4.84 -7.02 -5.12
CA ASN A 37 -4.96 -5.82 -5.94
C ASN A 37 -5.25 -4.63 -5.03
N VAL A 38 -4.55 -3.52 -5.25
CA VAL A 38 -4.53 -2.40 -4.30
C VAL A 38 -5.25 -1.19 -4.89
N GLY A 39 -6.25 -0.70 -4.17
CA GLY A 39 -6.92 0.56 -4.49
C GLY A 39 -6.03 1.76 -4.18
N ALA A 40 -6.21 2.84 -4.93
CA ALA A 40 -5.48 4.09 -4.76
C ALA A 40 -6.41 5.33 -4.79
N SER A 41 -7.66 5.13 -5.16
CA SER A 41 -8.71 6.15 -5.20
C SER A 41 -10.05 5.50 -4.92
N ILE A 42 -11.11 6.29 -4.82
CA ILE A 42 -12.47 5.75 -4.74
C ILE A 42 -12.80 4.93 -5.99
N GLU A 43 -12.44 5.43 -7.17
CA GLU A 43 -12.68 4.72 -8.44
C GLU A 43 -11.88 3.43 -8.55
N THR A 44 -10.59 3.46 -8.25
CA THR A 44 -9.74 2.26 -8.33
C THR A 44 -10.02 1.28 -7.21
N THR A 45 -10.55 1.72 -6.07
CA THR A 45 -11.10 0.81 -5.06
C THR A 45 -12.32 0.05 -5.61
N LYS A 46 -13.21 0.69 -6.36
CA LYS A 46 -14.34 0.02 -7.03
C LYS A 46 -13.88 -1.03 -8.03
N THR A 47 -12.95 -0.68 -8.91
CA THR A 47 -12.40 -1.61 -9.92
C THR A 47 -11.62 -2.75 -9.27
N THR A 48 -10.89 -2.48 -8.19
CA THR A 48 -10.22 -3.49 -7.38
C THR A 48 -11.20 -4.50 -6.79
N LEU A 49 -12.31 -4.03 -6.23
CA LEU A 49 -13.35 -4.89 -5.67
C LEU A 49 -14.04 -5.74 -6.75
N GLU A 50 -14.23 -5.20 -7.94
CA GLU A 50 -14.78 -5.93 -9.10
C GLU A 50 -13.85 -7.10 -9.50
N LEU A 51 -12.53 -6.87 -9.54
CA LEU A 51 -11.54 -7.92 -9.79
C LEU A 51 -11.57 -9.00 -8.71
N ALA A 52 -11.63 -8.60 -7.44
CA ALA A 52 -11.70 -9.54 -6.33
C ALA A 52 -12.97 -10.38 -6.35
N ALA A 53 -14.11 -9.80 -6.77
CA ALA A 53 -15.35 -10.53 -6.93
C ALA A 53 -15.31 -11.51 -8.10
N LYS A 54 -14.59 -11.20 -9.17
CA LYS A 54 -14.52 -12.00 -10.40
C LYS A 54 -13.56 -13.18 -10.30
N TYR A 55 -12.45 -13.05 -9.56
CA TYR A 55 -11.40 -14.06 -9.49
C TYR A 55 -11.16 -14.52 -8.05
N ASP A 56 -11.26 -15.83 -7.81
CA ASP A 56 -11.15 -16.42 -6.48
C ASP A 56 -9.80 -16.16 -5.80
N TYR A 57 -8.74 -16.03 -6.57
CA TYR A 57 -7.37 -15.82 -6.07
C TYR A 57 -6.96 -14.34 -5.98
N ILE A 58 -7.88 -13.41 -6.30
CA ILE A 58 -7.66 -11.97 -6.11
C ILE A 58 -8.41 -11.49 -4.88
N TYR A 59 -7.68 -10.78 -4.03
CA TYR A 59 -8.16 -10.08 -2.84
C TYR A 59 -7.97 -8.59 -3.03
N ALA A 60 -8.65 -7.78 -2.22
CA ALA A 60 -8.65 -6.34 -2.32
C ALA A 60 -7.96 -5.68 -1.13
N ALA A 61 -7.15 -4.66 -1.38
CA ALA A 61 -6.88 -3.60 -0.44
C ALA A 61 -7.70 -2.37 -0.85
N VAL A 62 -8.38 -1.76 0.09
CA VAL A 62 -9.24 -0.61 -0.15
C VAL A 62 -8.67 0.63 0.54
N GLY A 63 -8.60 1.74 -0.17
CA GLY A 63 -8.02 2.95 0.37
C GLY A 63 -7.79 4.02 -0.69
N VAL A 64 -7.33 5.18 -0.23
CA VAL A 64 -7.06 6.34 -1.10
C VAL A 64 -5.65 6.84 -0.86
N HIS A 65 -4.87 6.80 -1.93
CA HIS A 65 -3.51 7.31 -2.00
C HIS A 65 -3.47 8.82 -1.76
N PRO A 66 -2.41 9.35 -1.16
CA PRO A 66 -2.29 10.79 -0.89
C PRO A 66 -2.47 11.69 -2.13
N SER A 67 -2.16 11.21 -3.33
CA SER A 67 -2.37 11.96 -4.57
C SER A 67 -3.84 12.07 -4.99
N ASP A 68 -4.74 11.28 -4.42
CA ASP A 68 -6.14 11.18 -4.82
C ASP A 68 -7.12 11.57 -3.71
N ILE A 69 -6.64 12.20 -2.64
CA ILE A 69 -7.47 12.58 -1.49
C ILE A 69 -8.54 13.63 -1.80
N SER A 70 -8.45 14.34 -2.93
CA SER A 70 -9.52 15.24 -3.37
C SER A 70 -10.87 14.54 -3.56
N GLY A 71 -10.86 13.23 -3.79
CA GLY A 71 -12.05 12.39 -3.84
C GLY A 71 -12.61 11.99 -2.49
N LEU A 72 -11.92 12.28 -1.39
CA LEU A 72 -12.36 11.96 -0.04
C LEU A 72 -13.16 13.11 0.59
N ASN A 73 -14.31 12.74 1.12
CA ASN A 73 -15.15 13.53 2.00
C ASN A 73 -15.85 12.55 2.96
N GLU A 74 -16.70 13.05 3.86
CA GLU A 74 -17.35 12.17 4.84
C GLU A 74 -18.26 11.10 4.18
N GLU A 75 -18.89 11.43 3.06
CA GLU A 75 -19.74 10.48 2.32
C GLU A 75 -18.91 9.36 1.66
N THR A 76 -17.85 9.72 0.93
CA THR A 76 -16.98 8.74 0.27
C THR A 76 -16.15 7.94 1.28
N PHE A 77 -15.79 8.54 2.40
CA PHE A 77 -15.14 7.83 3.50
C PHE A 77 -16.08 6.81 4.16
N ALA A 78 -17.34 7.16 4.37
CA ALA A 78 -18.35 6.22 4.88
C ALA A 78 -18.52 5.03 3.90
N TRP A 79 -18.55 5.28 2.61
CA TRP A 79 -18.57 4.23 1.60
C TRP A 79 -17.32 3.34 1.69
N LEU A 80 -16.14 3.93 1.83
CA LEU A 80 -14.87 3.20 1.98
C LEU A 80 -14.91 2.27 3.22
N LYS A 81 -15.46 2.76 4.31
CA LYS A 81 -15.65 1.98 5.53
C LYS A 81 -16.56 0.75 5.33
N GLU A 82 -17.61 0.88 4.55
CA GLU A 82 -18.47 -0.25 4.18
C GLU A 82 -17.69 -1.29 3.38
N GLN A 83 -16.84 -0.86 2.43
CA GLN A 83 -16.03 -1.76 1.61
C GLN A 83 -14.97 -2.50 2.43
N ALA A 84 -14.45 -1.88 3.49
CA ALA A 84 -13.50 -2.51 4.39
C ALA A 84 -14.06 -3.74 5.12
N SER A 85 -15.37 -3.87 5.20
CA SER A 85 -16.05 -5.00 5.85
C SER A 85 -16.33 -6.19 4.93
N LEU A 86 -16.02 -6.07 3.65
CA LEU A 86 -16.26 -7.16 2.69
C LEU A 86 -15.31 -8.34 2.92
N PRO A 87 -15.77 -9.60 2.72
CA PRO A 87 -14.95 -10.78 3.04
C PRO A 87 -13.62 -10.87 2.31
N LYS A 88 -13.51 -10.31 1.11
CA LYS A 88 -12.28 -10.33 0.31
C LYS A 88 -11.43 -9.08 0.45
N THR A 89 -11.84 -8.12 1.27
CA THR A 89 -11.00 -7.00 1.67
C THR A 89 -10.04 -7.45 2.77
N VAL A 90 -8.75 -7.40 2.48
CA VAL A 90 -7.70 -7.95 3.36
C VAL A 90 -6.74 -6.89 3.92
N ALA A 91 -6.83 -5.64 3.44
CA ALA A 91 -6.00 -4.54 3.92
C ALA A 91 -6.64 -3.18 3.63
N ILE A 92 -6.23 -2.17 4.38
CA ILE A 92 -6.48 -0.76 4.06
C ILE A 92 -5.23 -0.20 3.37
N GLY A 93 -5.38 0.19 2.14
CA GLY A 93 -4.26 0.70 1.34
C GLY A 93 -4.69 0.92 -0.14
N GLU A 94 -3.92 1.69 -0.84
CA GLU A 94 -2.68 2.36 -0.46
C GLU A 94 -2.99 3.71 0.18
N ILE A 95 -2.45 3.95 1.38
CA ILE A 95 -2.68 5.18 2.16
C ILE A 95 -1.34 5.82 2.52
N GLY A 96 -1.32 7.05 2.96
CA GLY A 96 -0.08 7.66 3.44
C GLY A 96 0.12 9.11 3.04
N LEU A 97 1.38 9.48 2.78
CA LEU A 97 1.81 10.83 2.45
C LEU A 97 2.70 10.85 1.22
N ASP A 98 2.53 11.85 0.37
CA ASP A 98 3.40 12.12 -0.77
C ASP A 98 3.60 13.62 -0.93
N TYR A 99 4.82 14.11 -0.62
CA TYR A 99 5.17 15.52 -0.71
C TYR A 99 6.06 15.82 -1.92
N TYR A 100 6.24 14.87 -2.81
CA TYR A 100 7.08 15.08 -3.98
C TYR A 100 6.50 16.16 -4.92
N TRP A 101 5.20 16.08 -5.21
CA TRP A 101 4.48 17.06 -6.01
C TRP A 101 3.72 18.09 -5.16
N ASP A 102 3.19 17.67 -4.03
CA ASP A 102 2.33 18.47 -3.16
C ASP A 102 3.17 19.23 -2.13
N LYS A 103 3.50 20.46 -2.47
CA LYS A 103 4.30 21.37 -1.62
C LYS A 103 3.45 22.32 -0.79
N GLU A 104 2.19 22.50 -1.14
CA GLU A 104 1.29 23.41 -0.46
C GLU A 104 0.91 22.92 0.92
N PRO A 105 1.08 23.75 1.98
CA PRO A 105 0.77 23.33 3.36
C PRO A 105 -0.66 22.82 3.55
N GLU A 106 -1.62 23.40 2.87
CA GLU A 106 -3.04 23.01 2.95
C GLU A 106 -3.26 21.58 2.42
N VAL A 107 -2.61 21.24 1.29
CA VAL A 107 -2.67 19.91 0.71
C VAL A 107 -1.99 18.90 1.62
N GLN A 108 -0.82 19.23 2.16
CA GLN A 108 -0.11 18.37 3.10
C GLN A 108 -0.92 18.14 4.40
N ASN A 109 -1.59 19.16 4.90
CA ASN A 109 -2.50 19.04 6.04
C ASN A 109 -3.67 18.08 5.74
N ALA A 110 -4.26 18.19 4.55
CA ALA A 110 -5.33 17.29 4.11
C ALA A 110 -4.84 15.85 3.97
N GLN A 111 -3.64 15.63 3.44
CA GLN A 111 -3.03 14.32 3.36
C GLN A 111 -2.84 13.70 4.75
N ARG A 112 -2.30 14.44 5.72
CA ARG A 112 -2.15 13.95 7.11
C ARG A 112 -3.49 13.61 7.75
N TYR A 113 -4.51 14.43 7.55
CA TYR A 113 -5.86 14.20 8.07
C TYR A 113 -6.44 12.88 7.55
N TRP A 114 -6.42 12.66 6.24
CA TRP A 114 -6.97 11.45 5.62
C TRP A 114 -6.10 10.22 5.85
N PHE A 115 -4.80 10.37 5.97
CA PHE A 115 -3.93 9.28 6.39
C PHE A 115 -4.30 8.79 7.79
N ARG A 116 -4.44 9.71 8.73
CA ARG A 116 -4.90 9.38 10.10
C ARG A 116 -6.26 8.66 10.07
N ARG A 117 -7.23 9.22 9.35
CA ARG A 117 -8.58 8.65 9.27
C ARG A 117 -8.58 7.22 8.75
N GLN A 118 -7.77 6.94 7.74
CA GLN A 118 -7.65 5.61 7.16
C GLN A 118 -6.87 4.65 8.06
N MET A 119 -5.87 5.11 8.80
CA MET A 119 -5.20 4.31 9.84
C MET A 119 -6.19 3.90 10.96
N GLU A 120 -7.01 4.83 11.41
CA GLU A 120 -8.06 4.55 12.41
C GLU A 120 -9.10 3.56 11.87
N LEU A 121 -9.46 3.67 10.60
CA LEU A 121 -10.33 2.70 9.94
C LEU A 121 -9.73 1.29 9.95
N ALA A 122 -8.44 1.16 9.68
CA ALA A 122 -7.74 -0.12 9.75
C ALA A 122 -7.81 -0.73 11.16
N ARG A 123 -7.64 0.08 12.19
CA ARG A 123 -7.81 -0.37 13.59
C ARG A 123 -9.23 -0.86 13.85
N GLU A 124 -10.24 -0.08 13.50
CA GLU A 124 -11.65 -0.41 13.70
C GLU A 124 -12.06 -1.71 13.01
N THR A 125 -11.50 -1.96 11.83
CA THR A 125 -11.82 -3.14 11.02
C THR A 125 -10.86 -4.31 11.26
N ASN A 126 -9.85 -4.12 12.09
CA ASN A 126 -8.81 -5.11 12.38
C ASN A 126 -8.08 -5.59 11.12
N LEU A 127 -7.80 -4.67 10.21
CA LEU A 127 -7.08 -4.94 8.96
C LEU A 127 -5.67 -4.34 8.99
N PRO A 128 -4.70 -4.97 8.34
CA PRO A 128 -3.37 -4.38 8.14
C PRO A 128 -3.43 -3.22 7.14
N VAL A 129 -2.37 -2.42 7.13
CA VAL A 129 -2.24 -1.27 6.23
C VAL A 129 -1.10 -1.43 5.24
N ILE A 130 -1.28 -0.83 4.06
CA ILE A 130 -0.25 -0.66 3.05
C ILE A 130 0.03 0.84 2.94
N ILE A 131 1.20 1.26 3.41
CA ILE A 131 1.56 2.67 3.54
C ILE A 131 2.51 3.08 2.43
N HIS A 132 2.12 4.15 1.73
CA HIS A 132 2.95 4.93 0.82
C HIS A 132 3.54 6.12 1.55
N SER A 133 4.84 6.34 1.41
CA SER A 133 5.49 7.54 1.93
C SER A 133 6.59 7.99 0.98
N ARG A 134 6.49 9.24 0.52
CA ARG A 134 7.47 9.86 -0.38
C ARG A 134 7.72 11.29 0.03
N ASP A 135 9.00 11.64 0.27
CA ASP A 135 9.44 12.96 0.72
C ASP A 135 8.67 13.49 1.95
N ALA A 136 8.25 12.61 2.83
CA ALA A 136 7.40 12.89 3.98
C ALA A 136 7.73 12.01 5.21
N ALA A 137 8.99 11.63 5.38
CA ALA A 137 9.42 10.67 6.40
C ALA A 137 9.05 11.10 7.82
N ALA A 138 9.32 12.35 8.19
CA ALA A 138 9.07 12.87 9.53
C ALA A 138 7.57 12.90 9.84
N ASP A 139 6.76 13.42 8.93
CA ASP A 139 5.31 13.52 9.11
C ASP A 139 4.63 12.15 9.08
N THR A 140 5.13 11.22 8.27
CA THR A 140 4.66 9.83 8.28
C THR A 140 4.87 9.20 9.65
N MET A 141 6.07 9.34 10.22
CA MET A 141 6.38 8.82 11.55
C MET A 141 5.54 9.49 12.63
N GLU A 142 5.34 10.80 12.54
CA GLU A 142 4.53 11.55 13.49
C GLU A 142 3.07 11.08 13.50
N VAL A 143 2.44 10.94 12.33
CA VAL A 143 1.06 10.42 12.22
C VAL A 143 0.98 9.00 12.75
N MET A 144 1.93 8.14 12.38
CA MET A 144 1.94 6.75 12.84
C MET A 144 2.07 6.65 14.36
N LYS A 145 2.91 7.45 14.99
CA LYS A 145 3.01 7.52 16.46
C LYS A 145 1.72 8.03 17.10
N ALA A 146 1.12 9.06 16.52
CA ALA A 146 -0.11 9.66 17.05
C ALA A 146 -1.30 8.69 17.03
N VAL A 147 -1.36 7.77 16.06
CA VAL A 147 -2.43 6.74 15.97
C VAL A 147 -2.05 5.41 16.64
N HIS A 148 -0.92 5.33 17.32
CA HIS A 148 -0.41 4.07 17.89
C HIS A 148 -0.31 2.95 16.85
N ALA A 149 0.44 3.22 15.78
CA ALA A 149 0.55 2.32 14.63
C ALA A 149 1.20 0.97 14.98
N GLU A 150 1.90 0.85 16.10
CA GLU A 150 2.39 -0.42 16.64
C GLU A 150 1.27 -1.44 16.92
N GLU A 151 0.05 -0.97 17.05
CA GLU A 151 -1.15 -1.81 17.21
C GLU A 151 -1.82 -2.17 15.88
N ILE A 152 -1.35 -1.59 14.78
CA ILE A 152 -1.91 -1.79 13.42
C ILE A 152 -0.82 -2.39 12.55
N PRO A 153 -0.86 -3.68 12.21
CA PRO A 153 0.18 -4.30 11.39
C PRO A 153 0.17 -3.74 9.96
N GLY A 154 1.31 -3.78 9.29
CA GLY A 154 1.39 -3.31 7.93
C GLY A 154 2.78 -3.29 7.32
N VAL A 155 2.85 -2.70 6.14
CA VAL A 155 4.05 -2.56 5.33
C VAL A 155 4.24 -1.12 4.88
N ILE A 156 5.49 -0.66 4.90
CA ILE A 156 5.88 0.58 4.23
C ILE A 156 6.27 0.21 2.81
N HIS A 157 5.37 0.47 1.89
CA HIS A 157 5.50 0.08 0.50
C HIS A 157 6.51 0.96 -0.25
N CYS A 158 7.29 0.37 -1.17
CA CYS A 158 8.31 1.09 -1.96
C CYS A 158 9.21 1.99 -1.12
N TYR A 159 9.76 1.46 -0.06
CA TYR A 159 10.60 2.19 0.88
C TYR A 159 11.80 2.86 0.20
N SER A 160 12.04 4.13 0.48
CA SER A 160 13.11 4.93 -0.13
C SER A 160 13.89 5.81 0.85
N TYR A 161 13.64 5.66 2.15
CA TYR A 161 14.31 6.45 3.18
C TYR A 161 15.58 5.79 3.71
N SER A 162 16.13 6.32 4.82
CA SER A 162 17.36 5.83 5.42
C SER A 162 17.19 4.49 6.13
N ARG A 163 18.31 3.83 6.37
CA ARG A 163 18.40 2.63 7.20
C ARG A 163 17.88 2.87 8.62
N GLU A 164 18.22 4.00 9.21
CA GLU A 164 17.81 4.37 10.56
C GLU A 164 16.29 4.52 10.67
N MET A 165 15.67 5.14 9.67
CA MET A 165 14.22 5.27 9.60
C MET A 165 13.54 3.91 9.40
N ALA A 166 14.10 3.04 8.57
CA ALA A 166 13.60 1.67 8.39
C ALA A 166 13.61 0.89 9.71
N GLN A 167 14.66 1.03 10.50
CA GLN A 167 14.74 0.40 11.82
C GLN A 167 13.64 0.88 12.76
N GLU A 168 13.29 2.17 12.72
CA GLU A 168 12.19 2.71 13.52
C GLU A 168 10.83 2.11 13.09
N PHE A 169 10.57 1.98 11.80
CA PHE A 169 9.35 1.31 11.32
C PHE A 169 9.31 -0.18 11.72
N ILE A 170 10.44 -0.87 11.65
CA ILE A 170 10.53 -2.28 12.06
C ILE A 170 10.28 -2.43 13.56
N LYS A 171 10.77 -1.53 14.40
CA LYS A 171 10.47 -1.51 15.85
C LYS A 171 8.98 -1.37 16.13
N MET A 172 8.24 -0.68 15.27
CA MET A 172 6.78 -0.58 15.33
C MET A 172 6.07 -1.84 14.83
N GLY A 173 6.80 -2.85 14.36
CA GLY A 173 6.24 -4.09 13.82
C GLY A 173 5.97 -4.11 12.33
N TYR A 174 6.39 -3.06 11.58
CA TYR A 174 6.14 -2.95 10.15
C TYR A 174 7.14 -3.74 9.31
N TYR A 175 6.68 -4.20 8.16
CA TYR A 175 7.51 -4.72 7.09
C TYR A 175 7.96 -3.58 6.18
N ILE A 176 9.07 -3.77 5.50
CA ILE A 176 9.65 -2.82 4.54
C ILE A 176 9.53 -3.39 3.13
N GLY A 177 8.79 -2.71 2.28
CA GLY A 177 8.64 -3.06 0.88
C GLY A 177 9.81 -2.56 0.03
N VAL A 178 10.47 -3.46 -0.68
CA VAL A 178 11.63 -3.14 -1.52
C VAL A 178 11.24 -3.22 -2.98
N GLY A 179 11.31 -2.08 -3.70
CA GLY A 179 11.01 -2.00 -5.13
C GLY A 179 12.23 -2.27 -6.02
N GLY A 180 12.00 -2.40 -7.31
CA GLY A 180 13.05 -2.63 -8.32
C GLY A 180 14.13 -1.55 -8.38
N VAL A 181 13.87 -0.36 -7.82
CA VAL A 181 14.85 0.74 -7.68
C VAL A 181 16.11 0.29 -6.95
N VAL A 182 16.05 -0.71 -6.09
CA VAL A 182 17.23 -1.27 -5.40
C VAL A 182 18.31 -1.75 -6.38
N THR A 183 17.93 -2.12 -7.59
CA THR A 183 18.85 -2.59 -8.64
C THR A 183 19.55 -1.45 -9.39
N PHE A 184 19.13 -0.20 -9.20
CA PHE A 184 19.72 0.95 -9.88
C PHE A 184 21.13 1.22 -9.36
N LYS A 185 22.02 1.69 -10.25
CA LYS A 185 23.41 1.98 -9.91
C LYS A 185 23.58 3.04 -8.80
N ASN A 186 22.69 4.02 -8.76
CA ASN A 186 22.67 5.12 -7.80
C ASN A 186 21.85 4.81 -6.53
N ALA A 187 21.37 3.60 -6.35
CA ALA A 187 20.54 3.21 -5.20
C ALA A 187 21.37 2.77 -3.97
N LYS A 188 22.52 3.39 -3.72
CA LYS A 188 23.42 3.02 -2.61
C LYS A 188 22.72 3.01 -1.25
N LYS A 189 21.98 4.07 -0.95
CA LYS A 189 21.26 4.23 0.33
C LYS A 189 20.22 3.14 0.55
N LEU A 190 19.48 2.77 -0.48
CA LEU A 190 18.48 1.71 -0.40
C LEU A 190 19.14 0.33 -0.23
N LYS A 191 20.26 0.09 -0.93
CA LYS A 191 21.04 -1.14 -0.76
C LYS A 191 21.57 -1.29 0.65
N GLU A 192 22.13 -0.23 1.23
CA GLU A 192 22.59 -0.20 2.63
C GLU A 192 21.43 -0.49 3.60
N THR A 193 20.24 0.02 3.32
CA THR A 193 19.04 -0.26 4.11
C THR A 193 18.66 -1.73 4.04
N VAL A 194 18.59 -2.30 2.84
CA VAL A 194 18.24 -3.72 2.62
C VAL A 194 19.23 -4.66 3.31
N GLU A 195 20.53 -4.35 3.26
CA GLU A 195 21.57 -5.12 3.95
C GLU A 195 21.45 -5.08 5.48
N ALA A 196 20.89 -4.01 6.02
CA ALA A 196 20.79 -3.78 7.47
C ALA A 196 19.50 -4.29 8.12
N ILE A 197 18.46 -4.60 7.34
CA ILE A 197 17.18 -5.09 7.88
C ILE A 197 17.11 -6.62 7.82
N PRO A 198 16.44 -7.28 8.79
CA PRO A 198 16.21 -8.71 8.72
C PRO A 198 15.38 -9.09 7.48
N LEU A 199 15.77 -10.17 6.81
CA LEU A 199 15.07 -10.64 5.61
C LEU A 199 13.57 -10.90 5.89
N GLU A 200 13.26 -11.40 7.07
CA GLU A 200 11.89 -11.69 7.53
C GLU A 200 11.02 -10.42 7.67
N ARG A 201 11.65 -9.25 7.63
CA ARG A 201 10.96 -7.94 7.71
C ARG A 201 10.95 -7.20 6.38
N SER A 202 11.38 -7.84 5.32
CA SER A 202 11.32 -7.29 3.97
C SER A 202 10.20 -7.93 3.15
N GLU A 203 9.58 -7.11 2.32
CA GLU A 203 8.65 -7.53 1.27
C GLU A 203 9.28 -7.20 -0.08
N GLU A 204 9.37 -8.18 -0.98
CA GLU A 204 9.84 -7.94 -2.34
C GLU A 204 8.66 -7.61 -3.25
N ARG A 205 8.76 -6.47 -3.92
CA ARG A 205 7.85 -6.12 -5.00
C ARG A 205 8.52 -6.38 -6.35
N ARG A 206 7.86 -7.13 -7.18
CA ARG A 206 8.21 -7.17 -8.60
C ARG A 206 7.72 -5.88 -9.27
N VAL A 207 8.66 -5.18 -9.88
CA VAL A 207 8.35 -4.18 -10.89
C VAL A 207 8.28 -4.92 -12.21
N GLY A 208 7.08 -5.03 -12.75
CA GLY A 208 6.84 -5.56 -14.08
C GLY A 208 7.34 -4.62 -15.17
#